data_ec42936257a2499327ef2838b0a83506
#
_entry.id   ec42936257a2499327ef2838b0a83506
#
_cell.length_a   1.000
_cell.length_b   1.000
_cell.length_c   1.000
_cell.angle_alpha   90.00
_cell.angle_beta   90.00
_cell.angle_gamma   90.00
#
_symmetry.space_group_name_H-M   'P 1'
#
loop_
_entity.id
_entity.type
_entity.pdbx_description
1 polymer ?
#
loop_
_entity_poly.entity_id
_entity_poly.type
_entity_poly.pdbx_seq_one_letter_code
_entity_poly.pdbx_strand_id
1 'polypeptide(L)'
;MNKATDMTVGNPAKHIITFAIPLILTNFGQQLYMIADAAIVGRGVGVKALAAVGSTDWCYWMILWTVSGLTQGFSTFVSRYFGEKKYKNMNKVIAMSALLCVAIGVILTTVGLFAARPLLMLLNTPRDILDDSTIYLMTMIAGTLIVTAYNMAGSILRAFGDGKTPLYAMVIAASLNIGLDCVFVFLFQWGIFGAAMASVLAQLVSFLFCFLKIRRIEYVHIEGTMWVPDWKLVKELILFGIPIAIQNIIIAFGGILLQSSVNLQGSIFVAGYTATNKVYGLLECSATALGVACCTFFAQNYGAGKFDRLNQGMKITLKIVVAMALTVMSIVLVSRRYLLQLFLNTSEAGGPEALDTGVRYLTIMIVFLVILYLIHIFRNVLQAMENSFWSMVSGFAELICRVFMAKVAIHWIGSDALFISEPVAWTGALLCVMLPYFYYKRKVLN
;
A
#
# COMPACT_ATOMS: atom_id res chain seq x y z
N MET A 1 17.07 -22.12 12.23
CA MET A 1 17.05 -20.75 12.80
C MET A 1 16.88 -19.76 11.65
N ASN A 2 15.80 -18.99 11.64
CA ASN A 2 15.64 -17.93 10.64
C ASN A 2 16.55 -16.77 11.04
N LYS A 3 17.67 -16.62 10.32
CA LYS A 3 18.57 -15.48 10.53
C LYS A 3 17.92 -14.23 9.92
N ALA A 4 17.78 -13.18 10.73
CA ALA A 4 17.51 -11.83 10.24
C ALA A 4 18.62 -11.46 9.23
N THR A 5 18.25 -10.76 8.16
CA THR A 5 19.21 -10.34 7.13
C THR A 5 19.86 -9.02 7.53
N ASP A 6 21.13 -9.07 7.90
CA ASP A 6 21.92 -7.85 8.14
C ASP A 6 22.32 -7.23 6.80
N MET A 7 21.64 -6.13 6.44
CA MET A 7 21.91 -5.40 5.20
C MET A 7 23.04 -4.38 5.34
N THR A 8 23.65 -4.28 6.52
CA THR A 8 24.78 -3.37 6.75
C THR A 8 26.11 -3.92 6.23
N VAL A 9 26.15 -5.19 5.79
CA VAL A 9 27.31 -5.87 5.22
C VAL A 9 26.95 -6.50 3.87
N GLY A 10 27.94 -6.85 3.05
CA GLY A 10 27.74 -7.51 1.76
C GLY A 10 27.33 -6.56 0.63
N ASN A 11 26.85 -7.09 -0.50
CA ASN A 11 26.56 -6.33 -1.72
C ASN A 11 25.18 -5.64 -1.64
N PRO A 12 25.07 -4.30 -1.71
CA PRO A 12 23.81 -3.55 -1.63
C PRO A 12 22.79 -3.96 -2.70
N ALA A 13 23.23 -4.15 -3.96
CA ALA A 13 22.33 -4.54 -5.05
C ALA A 13 21.68 -5.90 -4.78
N LYS A 14 22.46 -6.88 -4.31
CA LYS A 14 21.95 -8.21 -3.97
C LYS A 14 20.91 -8.14 -2.86
N HIS A 15 21.17 -7.35 -1.81
CA HIS A 15 20.21 -7.16 -0.70
C HIS A 15 18.91 -6.56 -1.18
N ILE A 16 18.97 -5.43 -1.91
CA ILE A 16 17.78 -4.72 -2.37
C ILE A 16 16.95 -5.60 -3.31
N ILE A 17 17.57 -6.24 -4.31
CA ILE A 17 16.86 -7.06 -5.29
C ILE A 17 16.27 -8.31 -4.65
N THR A 18 17.07 -9.06 -3.88
CA THR A 18 16.62 -10.31 -3.26
C THR A 18 15.49 -10.09 -2.26
N PHE A 19 15.48 -8.92 -1.61
CA PHE A 19 14.41 -8.54 -0.69
C PHE A 19 13.19 -7.96 -1.42
N ALA A 20 13.37 -7.21 -2.50
CA ALA A 20 12.26 -6.63 -3.26
C ALA A 20 11.41 -7.69 -3.99
N ILE A 21 12.02 -8.75 -4.55
CA ILE A 21 11.31 -9.78 -5.33
C ILE A 21 10.16 -10.42 -4.53
N PRO A 22 10.35 -10.95 -3.30
CA PRO A 22 9.24 -11.47 -2.51
C PRO A 22 8.15 -10.44 -2.21
N LEU A 23 8.50 -9.17 -2.01
CA LEU A 23 7.53 -8.10 -1.77
C LEU A 23 6.70 -7.78 -3.02
N ILE A 24 7.33 -7.77 -4.20
CA ILE A 24 6.64 -7.63 -5.48
C ILE A 24 5.63 -8.77 -5.64
N LEU A 25 6.08 -10.02 -5.43
CA LEU A 25 5.21 -11.18 -5.52
C LEU A 25 4.06 -11.15 -4.50
N THR A 26 4.30 -10.62 -3.30
CA THR A 26 3.26 -10.42 -2.28
C THR A 26 2.19 -9.45 -2.77
N ASN A 27 2.59 -8.28 -3.30
CA ASN A 27 1.67 -7.27 -3.79
C ASN A 27 0.87 -7.78 -5.02
N PHE A 28 1.53 -8.45 -5.97
CA PHE A 28 0.84 -9.08 -7.10
C PHE A 28 -0.16 -10.15 -6.65
N GLY A 29 0.25 -11.01 -5.72
CA GLY A 29 -0.61 -12.05 -5.17
C GLY A 29 -1.83 -11.48 -4.46
N GLN A 30 -1.69 -10.34 -3.75
CA GLN A 30 -2.82 -9.62 -3.16
C GLN A 30 -3.81 -9.12 -4.21
N GLN A 31 -3.34 -8.61 -5.36
CA GLN A 31 -4.24 -8.17 -6.43
C GLN A 31 -5.02 -9.36 -7.03
N LEU A 32 -4.33 -10.49 -7.28
CA LEU A 32 -4.98 -11.70 -7.79
C LEU A 32 -6.01 -12.26 -6.80
N TYR A 33 -5.67 -12.27 -5.53
CA TYR A 33 -6.56 -12.69 -4.45
C TYR A 33 -7.85 -11.85 -4.41
N MET A 34 -7.75 -10.52 -4.49
CA MET A 34 -8.91 -9.62 -4.50
C MET A 34 -9.84 -9.89 -5.69
N ILE A 35 -9.28 -10.22 -6.86
CA ILE A 35 -10.07 -10.58 -8.04
C ILE A 35 -10.81 -11.91 -7.81
N ALA A 36 -10.15 -12.90 -7.21
CA ALA A 36 -10.75 -14.20 -6.91
C ALA A 36 -11.90 -14.07 -5.91
N ASP A 37 -11.70 -13.33 -4.81
CA ASP A 37 -12.71 -13.04 -3.79
C ASP A 37 -13.96 -12.37 -4.40
N ALA A 38 -13.76 -11.31 -5.18
CA ALA A 38 -14.83 -10.62 -5.88
C ALA A 38 -15.61 -11.57 -6.85
N ALA A 39 -14.90 -12.47 -7.52
CA ALA A 39 -15.52 -13.45 -8.42
C ALA A 39 -16.38 -14.49 -7.66
N ILE A 40 -15.92 -14.94 -6.48
CA ILE A 40 -16.67 -15.86 -5.61
C ILE A 40 -17.93 -15.20 -5.08
N VAL A 41 -17.83 -13.98 -4.56
CA VAL A 41 -18.98 -13.21 -4.08
C VAL A 41 -19.98 -12.96 -5.20
N GLY A 42 -19.50 -12.51 -6.37
CA GLY A 42 -20.36 -12.21 -7.52
C GLY A 42 -21.12 -13.43 -8.05
N ARG A 43 -20.49 -14.61 -8.07
CA ARG A 43 -21.12 -15.87 -8.55
C ARG A 43 -21.91 -16.60 -7.46
N GLY A 44 -21.45 -16.54 -6.21
CA GLY A 44 -22.02 -17.30 -5.10
C GLY A 44 -23.17 -16.59 -4.40
N VAL A 45 -23.09 -15.27 -4.26
CA VAL A 45 -24.14 -14.47 -3.58
C VAL A 45 -24.96 -13.68 -4.58
N GLY A 46 -24.31 -13.17 -5.65
CA GLY A 46 -24.99 -12.48 -6.73
C GLY A 46 -24.49 -11.05 -6.97
N VAL A 47 -25.01 -10.44 -8.04
CA VAL A 47 -24.55 -9.10 -8.51
C VAL A 47 -24.79 -8.02 -7.48
N LYS A 48 -25.90 -8.06 -6.72
CA LYS A 48 -26.19 -7.09 -5.66
C LYS A 48 -25.15 -7.15 -4.54
N ALA A 49 -24.74 -8.36 -4.14
CA ALA A 49 -23.70 -8.54 -3.12
C ALA A 49 -22.34 -8.03 -3.61
N LEU A 50 -21.98 -8.27 -4.87
CA LEU A 50 -20.75 -7.70 -5.46
C LEU A 50 -20.79 -6.16 -5.47
N ALA A 51 -21.94 -5.56 -5.81
CA ALA A 51 -22.13 -4.13 -5.74
C ALA A 51 -22.04 -3.59 -4.29
N ALA A 52 -22.58 -4.36 -3.32
CA ALA A 52 -22.47 -4.02 -1.91
C ALA A 52 -21.01 -4.01 -1.42
N VAL A 53 -20.21 -5.04 -1.77
CA VAL A 53 -18.77 -5.08 -1.48
C VAL A 53 -18.07 -3.86 -2.11
N GLY A 54 -18.27 -3.62 -3.40
CA GLY A 54 -17.63 -2.51 -4.11
C GLY A 54 -17.97 -1.13 -3.53
N SER A 55 -19.19 -0.95 -2.98
CA SER A 55 -19.59 0.31 -2.33
C SER A 55 -18.83 0.60 -1.02
N THR A 56 -18.29 -0.44 -0.38
CA THR A 56 -17.52 -0.33 0.89
C THR A 56 -16.03 -0.14 0.69
N ASP A 57 -15.50 -0.40 -0.51
CA ASP A 57 -14.06 -0.42 -0.80
C ASP A 57 -13.34 0.82 -0.31
N TRP A 58 -13.81 2.00 -0.66
CA TRP A 58 -13.14 3.25 -0.27
C TRP A 58 -13.07 3.46 1.23
N CYS A 59 -14.14 3.11 1.96
CA CYS A 59 -14.18 3.21 3.42
C CYS A 59 -13.15 2.28 4.06
N TYR A 60 -13.10 1.03 3.60
CA TYR A 60 -12.18 0.04 4.15
C TYR A 60 -10.72 0.30 3.75
N TRP A 61 -10.47 0.71 2.50
CA TRP A 61 -9.14 1.10 2.04
C TRP A 61 -8.53 2.25 2.84
N MET A 62 -9.33 3.26 3.23
CA MET A 62 -8.84 4.35 4.09
C MET A 62 -8.32 3.82 5.44
N ILE A 63 -9.02 2.84 6.03
CA ILE A 63 -8.57 2.20 7.27
C ILE A 63 -7.26 1.43 7.02
N LEU A 64 -7.20 0.61 5.98
CA LEU A 64 -6.02 -0.17 5.63
C LEU A 64 -4.78 0.71 5.38
N TRP A 65 -4.94 1.79 4.66
CA TRP A 65 -3.82 2.70 4.35
C TRP A 65 -3.36 3.48 5.58
N THR A 66 -4.26 3.83 6.48
CA THR A 66 -3.91 4.41 7.78
C THR A 66 -3.07 3.43 8.60
N VAL A 67 -3.54 2.20 8.74
CA VAL A 67 -2.83 1.12 9.46
C VAL A 67 -1.48 0.84 8.82
N SER A 68 -1.43 0.72 7.49
CA SER A 68 -0.19 0.45 6.75
C SER A 68 0.85 1.55 6.96
N GLY A 69 0.44 2.82 6.87
CA GLY A 69 1.34 3.96 7.09
C GLY A 69 1.92 3.99 8.50
N LEU A 70 1.09 3.76 9.52
CA LEU A 70 1.52 3.73 10.92
C LEU A 70 2.47 2.56 11.19
N THR A 71 2.11 1.34 10.77
CA THR A 71 2.94 0.15 11.00
C THR A 71 4.27 0.20 10.23
N GLN A 72 4.29 0.79 9.03
CA GLN A 72 5.52 1.05 8.29
C GLN A 72 6.40 2.05 9.03
N GLY A 73 5.82 3.14 9.55
CA GLY A 73 6.55 4.11 10.35
C GLY A 73 7.20 3.47 11.57
N PHE A 74 6.44 2.70 12.36
CA PHE A 74 6.96 2.04 13.56
C PHE A 74 8.07 1.03 13.23
N SER A 75 7.92 0.27 12.16
CA SER A 75 8.92 -0.72 11.75
C SER A 75 10.24 -0.11 11.25
N THR A 76 10.23 1.14 10.82
CA THR A 76 11.45 1.87 10.45
C THR A 76 12.40 2.01 11.65
N PHE A 77 11.87 2.28 12.84
CA PHE A 77 12.66 2.30 14.08
C PHE A 77 13.20 0.90 14.44
N VAL A 78 12.43 -0.16 14.19
CA VAL A 78 12.90 -1.54 14.37
C VAL A 78 14.11 -1.80 13.45
N SER A 79 14.02 -1.44 12.17
CA SER A 79 15.12 -1.58 11.19
C SER A 79 16.37 -0.80 11.63
N ARG A 80 16.18 0.43 12.09
CA ARG A 80 17.26 1.29 12.54
C ARG A 80 17.98 0.69 13.75
N TYR A 81 17.26 0.38 14.84
CA TYR A 81 17.88 -0.19 16.04
C TYR A 81 18.49 -1.56 15.79
N PHE A 82 17.94 -2.33 14.84
CA PHE A 82 18.58 -3.56 14.38
C PHE A 82 19.93 -3.27 13.73
N GLY A 83 20.02 -2.26 12.84
CA GLY A 83 21.28 -1.83 12.24
C GLY A 83 22.30 -1.29 13.25
N GLU A 84 21.84 -0.55 14.27
CA GLU A 84 22.64 -0.08 15.40
C GLU A 84 23.14 -1.21 16.33
N LYS A 85 22.61 -2.44 16.17
CA LYS A 85 22.79 -3.58 17.08
C LYS A 85 22.34 -3.31 18.52
N LYS A 86 21.44 -2.33 18.71
CA LYS A 86 20.81 -2.00 19.99
C LYS A 86 19.56 -2.83 20.21
N TYR A 87 19.72 -4.14 20.39
CA TYR A 87 18.59 -5.09 20.45
C TYR A 87 17.61 -4.82 21.59
N LYS A 88 18.07 -4.27 22.73
CA LYS A 88 17.18 -3.89 23.84
C LYS A 88 16.22 -2.77 23.43
N ASN A 89 16.73 -1.73 22.77
CA ASN A 89 15.89 -0.63 22.26
C ASN A 89 14.95 -1.11 21.15
N MET A 90 15.44 -1.96 20.28
CA MET A 90 14.64 -2.59 19.22
C MET A 90 13.45 -3.36 19.80
N ASN A 91 13.69 -4.21 20.82
CA ASN A 91 12.63 -4.98 21.48
C ASN A 91 11.64 -4.06 22.21
N LYS A 92 12.11 -2.96 22.81
CA LYS A 92 11.25 -1.94 23.41
C LYS A 92 10.36 -1.28 22.35
N VAL A 93 10.89 -0.94 21.16
CA VAL A 93 10.11 -0.41 20.04
C VAL A 93 9.06 -1.43 19.60
N ILE A 94 9.41 -2.71 19.45
CA ILE A 94 8.45 -3.76 19.06
C ILE A 94 7.31 -3.84 20.08
N ALA A 95 7.61 -3.83 21.39
CA ALA A 95 6.59 -3.85 22.44
C ALA A 95 5.69 -2.61 22.40
N MET A 96 6.28 -1.40 22.30
CA MET A 96 5.49 -0.15 22.20
C MET A 96 4.66 -0.08 20.93
N SER A 97 5.19 -0.53 19.82
CA SER A 97 4.44 -0.61 18.55
C SER A 97 3.27 -1.58 18.64
N ALA A 98 3.43 -2.72 19.33
CA ALA A 98 2.33 -3.66 19.56
C ALA A 98 1.22 -3.03 20.42
N LEU A 99 1.57 -2.33 21.51
CA LEU A 99 0.60 -1.59 22.33
C LEU A 99 -0.13 -0.51 21.54
N LEU A 100 0.61 0.27 20.74
CA LEU A 100 0.02 1.28 19.85
C LEU A 100 -0.91 0.66 18.81
N CYS A 101 -0.53 -0.46 18.21
CA CYS A 101 -1.38 -1.17 17.24
C CYS A 101 -2.67 -1.67 17.88
N VAL A 102 -2.62 -2.17 19.13
CA VAL A 102 -3.84 -2.54 19.87
C VAL A 102 -4.71 -1.31 20.13
N ALA A 103 -4.14 -0.23 20.64
CA ALA A 103 -4.90 1.01 20.91
C ALA A 103 -5.53 1.58 19.65
N ILE A 104 -4.74 1.70 18.56
CA ILE A 104 -5.21 2.19 17.25
C ILE A 104 -6.27 1.24 16.67
N GLY A 105 -6.04 -0.06 16.71
CA GLY A 105 -7.01 -1.07 16.25
C GLY A 105 -8.34 -0.96 16.99
N VAL A 106 -8.33 -0.82 18.31
CA VAL A 106 -9.53 -0.62 19.13
C VAL A 106 -10.24 0.70 18.76
N ILE A 107 -9.49 1.80 18.63
CA ILE A 107 -10.06 3.10 18.25
C ILE A 107 -10.71 3.02 16.87
N LEU A 108 -9.98 2.50 15.86
CA LEU A 108 -10.49 2.39 14.49
C LEU A 108 -11.70 1.44 14.40
N THR A 109 -11.67 0.33 15.14
CA THR A 109 -12.81 -0.58 15.23
C THR A 109 -14.02 0.12 15.86
N THR A 110 -13.85 0.76 17.00
CA THR A 110 -14.96 1.40 17.72
C THR A 110 -15.56 2.54 16.89
N VAL A 111 -14.72 3.49 16.45
CA VAL A 111 -15.18 4.63 15.63
C VAL A 111 -15.78 4.14 14.32
N GLY A 112 -15.14 3.17 13.67
CA GLY A 112 -15.60 2.64 12.39
C GLY A 112 -16.95 1.93 12.48
N LEU A 113 -17.20 1.14 13.52
CA LEU A 113 -18.50 0.47 13.71
C LEU A 113 -19.64 1.47 13.85
N PHE A 114 -19.44 2.55 14.60
CA PHE A 114 -20.45 3.63 14.71
C PHE A 114 -20.60 4.43 13.42
N ALA A 115 -19.51 4.63 12.68
CA ALA A 115 -19.49 5.45 11.47
C ALA A 115 -19.91 4.68 10.20
N ALA A 116 -19.88 3.34 10.18
CA ALA A 116 -20.05 2.53 8.97
C ALA A 116 -21.33 2.89 8.20
N ARG A 117 -22.50 2.78 8.83
CA ARG A 117 -23.80 3.07 8.19
C ARG A 117 -23.96 4.55 7.82
N PRO A 118 -23.68 5.52 8.71
CA PRO A 118 -23.66 6.95 8.35
C PRO A 118 -22.77 7.28 7.17
N LEU A 119 -21.55 6.72 7.09
CA LEU A 119 -20.66 6.94 5.96
C LEU A 119 -21.22 6.40 4.65
N LEU A 120 -21.77 5.19 4.64
CA LEU A 120 -22.40 4.62 3.45
C LEU A 120 -23.60 5.45 2.96
N MET A 121 -24.40 5.97 3.89
CA MET A 121 -25.49 6.90 3.55
C MET A 121 -24.96 8.22 3.00
N LEU A 122 -23.89 8.78 3.56
CA LEU A 122 -23.25 10.00 3.07
C LEU A 122 -22.68 9.81 1.65
N LEU A 123 -22.18 8.62 1.35
CA LEU A 123 -21.68 8.23 0.01
C LEU A 123 -22.81 7.91 -0.98
N ASN A 124 -24.07 8.10 -0.58
CA ASN A 124 -25.26 7.82 -1.39
C ASN A 124 -25.34 6.36 -1.88
N THR A 125 -24.93 5.39 -1.03
CA THR A 125 -25.08 3.97 -1.33
C THR A 125 -26.58 3.66 -1.59
N PRO A 126 -26.91 2.98 -2.71
CA PRO A 126 -28.30 2.64 -3.03
C PRO A 126 -28.98 1.85 -1.91
N ARG A 127 -30.27 2.20 -1.65
CA ARG A 127 -31.02 1.62 -0.52
C ARG A 127 -31.17 0.12 -0.57
N ASP A 128 -31.22 -0.45 -1.77
CA ASP A 128 -31.39 -1.90 -2.01
C ASP A 128 -30.15 -2.74 -1.69
N ILE A 129 -28.97 -2.11 -1.54
CA ILE A 129 -27.72 -2.78 -1.14
C ILE A 129 -27.14 -2.22 0.18
N LEU A 130 -27.75 -1.18 0.76
CA LEU A 130 -27.20 -0.47 1.94
C LEU A 130 -27.03 -1.39 3.15
N ASP A 131 -28.00 -2.28 3.40
CA ASP A 131 -27.94 -3.18 4.54
C ASP A 131 -26.83 -4.24 4.35
N ASP A 132 -26.71 -4.83 3.18
CA ASP A 132 -25.63 -5.76 2.82
C ASP A 132 -24.25 -5.08 2.90
N SER A 133 -24.13 -3.87 2.37
CA SER A 133 -22.92 -3.05 2.46
C SER A 133 -22.55 -2.76 3.92
N THR A 134 -23.56 -2.46 4.75
CA THR A 134 -23.35 -2.19 6.18
C THR A 134 -22.85 -3.44 6.91
N ILE A 135 -23.47 -4.61 6.67
CA ILE A 135 -23.07 -5.89 7.27
C ILE A 135 -21.64 -6.23 6.89
N TYR A 136 -21.29 -6.14 5.59
CA TYR A 136 -19.95 -6.41 5.11
C TYR A 136 -18.92 -5.48 5.74
N LEU A 137 -19.16 -4.16 5.67
CA LEU A 137 -18.24 -3.16 6.20
C LEU A 137 -18.05 -3.30 7.72
N MET A 138 -19.12 -3.49 8.48
CA MET A 138 -19.04 -3.69 9.93
C MET A 138 -18.27 -4.96 10.29
N THR A 139 -18.44 -6.05 9.56
CA THR A 139 -17.69 -7.30 9.76
C THR A 139 -16.20 -7.09 9.50
N MET A 140 -15.86 -6.43 8.40
CA MET A 140 -14.47 -6.09 8.08
C MET A 140 -13.83 -5.14 9.11
N ILE A 141 -14.60 -4.13 9.58
CA ILE A 141 -14.15 -3.19 10.63
C ILE A 141 -13.97 -3.91 11.97
N ALA A 142 -14.85 -4.85 12.34
CA ALA A 142 -14.66 -5.67 13.53
C ALA A 142 -13.35 -6.48 13.50
N GLY A 143 -12.89 -6.86 12.31
CA GLY A 143 -11.59 -7.50 12.07
C GLY A 143 -10.38 -6.54 12.08
N THR A 144 -10.57 -5.22 12.20
CA THR A 144 -9.46 -4.23 12.04
C THR A 144 -8.32 -4.44 13.03
N LEU A 145 -8.59 -4.89 14.24
CA LEU A 145 -7.56 -5.23 15.21
C LEU A 145 -6.64 -6.36 14.70
N ILE A 146 -7.22 -7.40 14.09
CA ILE A 146 -6.49 -8.53 13.50
C ILE A 146 -5.65 -8.04 12.31
N VAL A 147 -6.26 -7.21 11.46
CA VAL A 147 -5.60 -6.61 10.30
C VAL A 147 -4.41 -5.75 10.72
N THR A 148 -4.57 -4.95 11.77
CA THR A 148 -3.50 -4.10 12.33
C THR A 148 -2.37 -4.96 12.88
N ALA A 149 -2.69 -6.02 13.61
CA ALA A 149 -1.71 -6.96 14.14
C ALA A 149 -0.94 -7.69 13.00
N TYR A 150 -1.62 -8.13 11.95
CA TYR A 150 -1.00 -8.74 10.78
C TYR A 150 -0.06 -7.76 10.05
N ASN A 151 -0.53 -6.52 9.79
CA ASN A 151 0.29 -5.49 9.16
C ASN A 151 1.55 -5.17 9.98
N MET A 152 1.42 -5.06 11.30
CA MET A 152 2.56 -4.82 12.18
C MET A 152 3.54 -6.00 12.17
N ALA A 153 3.05 -7.24 12.29
CA ALA A 153 3.89 -8.44 12.22
C ALA A 153 4.64 -8.54 10.88
N GLY A 154 3.95 -8.29 9.77
CA GLY A 154 4.57 -8.23 8.44
C GLY A 154 5.62 -7.12 8.34
N SER A 155 5.35 -5.94 8.93
CA SER A 155 6.29 -4.82 8.92
C SER A 155 7.53 -5.08 9.79
N ILE A 156 7.39 -5.76 10.94
CA ILE A 156 8.52 -6.22 11.77
C ILE A 156 9.39 -7.21 10.98
N LEU A 157 8.80 -8.19 10.30
CA LEU A 157 9.57 -9.14 9.48
C LEU A 157 10.33 -8.45 8.35
N ARG A 158 9.69 -7.48 7.69
CA ARG A 158 10.34 -6.64 6.69
C ARG A 158 11.49 -5.82 7.28
N ALA A 159 11.35 -5.32 8.51
CA ALA A 159 12.41 -4.58 9.20
C ALA A 159 13.67 -5.44 9.42
N PHE A 160 13.52 -6.75 9.57
CA PHE A 160 14.62 -7.73 9.63
C PHE A 160 15.10 -8.20 8.24
N GLY A 161 14.63 -7.62 7.15
CA GLY A 161 14.95 -8.02 5.79
C GLY A 161 14.36 -9.37 5.38
N ASP A 162 13.33 -9.85 6.07
CA ASP A 162 12.58 -11.06 5.71
C ASP A 162 11.34 -10.69 4.88
N GLY A 163 11.46 -10.73 3.56
CA GLY A 163 10.33 -10.58 2.63
C GLY A 163 9.64 -11.91 2.29
N LYS A 164 10.27 -13.05 2.57
CA LYS A 164 9.72 -14.36 2.22
C LYS A 164 8.59 -14.78 3.16
N THR A 165 8.74 -14.54 4.45
CA THR A 165 7.71 -14.90 5.43
C THR A 165 6.39 -14.16 5.18
N PRO A 166 6.34 -12.83 4.94
CA PRO A 166 5.11 -12.15 4.50
C PRO A 166 4.53 -12.70 3.20
N LEU A 167 5.36 -13.10 2.23
CA LEU A 167 4.90 -13.75 1.01
C LEU A 167 4.19 -15.08 1.31
N TYR A 168 4.79 -15.95 2.12
CA TYR A 168 4.15 -17.22 2.51
C TYR A 168 2.87 -16.98 3.31
N ALA A 169 2.86 -15.99 4.21
CA ALA A 169 1.66 -15.60 4.94
C ALA A 169 0.53 -15.17 4.00
N MET A 170 0.84 -14.39 2.96
CA MET A 170 -0.13 -13.97 1.95
C MET A 170 -0.66 -15.17 1.15
N VAL A 171 0.20 -16.10 0.72
CA VAL A 171 -0.24 -17.29 -0.02
C VAL A 171 -1.15 -18.16 0.85
N ILE A 172 -0.81 -18.35 2.14
CA ILE A 172 -1.66 -19.07 3.10
C ILE A 172 -3.00 -18.36 3.27
N ALA A 173 -2.98 -17.01 3.45
CA ALA A 173 -4.21 -16.22 3.57
C ALA A 173 -5.11 -16.37 2.35
N ALA A 174 -4.55 -16.17 1.16
CA ALA A 174 -5.30 -16.24 -0.09
C ALA A 174 -5.93 -17.63 -0.30
N SER A 175 -5.15 -18.69 -0.08
CA SER A 175 -5.65 -20.08 -0.22
C SER A 175 -6.74 -20.40 0.81
N LEU A 176 -6.52 -19.97 2.06
CA LEU A 176 -7.49 -20.22 3.14
C LEU A 176 -8.77 -19.40 2.93
N ASN A 177 -8.65 -18.14 2.52
CA ASN A 177 -9.80 -17.29 2.25
C ASN A 177 -10.66 -17.87 1.13
N ILE A 178 -10.06 -18.23 -0.03
CA ILE A 178 -10.81 -18.87 -1.13
C ILE A 178 -11.52 -20.14 -0.64
N GLY A 179 -10.84 -20.97 0.17
CA GLY A 179 -11.46 -22.17 0.76
C GLY A 179 -12.61 -21.85 1.70
N LEU A 180 -12.43 -20.87 2.60
CA LEU A 180 -13.48 -20.44 3.53
C LEU A 180 -14.64 -19.74 2.83
N ASP A 181 -14.38 -18.94 1.78
CA ASP A 181 -15.43 -18.34 0.94
C ASP A 181 -16.30 -19.43 0.31
N CYS A 182 -15.68 -20.47 -0.25
CA CYS A 182 -16.43 -21.61 -0.78
C CYS A 182 -17.30 -22.28 0.29
N VAL A 183 -16.80 -22.45 1.50
CA VAL A 183 -17.55 -23.07 2.60
C VAL A 183 -18.66 -22.14 3.11
N PHE A 184 -18.35 -20.88 3.38
CA PHE A 184 -19.31 -19.96 4.01
C PHE A 184 -20.36 -19.46 3.03
N VAL A 185 -19.97 -19.22 1.76
CA VAL A 185 -20.89 -18.70 0.75
C VAL A 185 -21.73 -19.82 0.14
N PHE A 186 -21.11 -20.93 -0.29
CA PHE A 186 -21.85 -21.98 -1.02
C PHE A 186 -22.45 -23.05 -0.11
N LEU A 187 -21.71 -23.50 0.95
CA LEU A 187 -22.16 -24.57 1.82
C LEU A 187 -23.05 -24.04 2.96
N PHE A 188 -22.60 -23.02 3.69
CA PHE A 188 -23.35 -22.46 4.82
C PHE A 188 -24.35 -21.38 4.41
N GLN A 189 -24.24 -20.85 3.19
CA GLN A 189 -25.11 -19.80 2.64
C GLN A 189 -25.17 -18.53 3.52
N TRP A 190 -24.04 -18.18 4.15
CA TRP A 190 -23.95 -16.98 4.99
C TRP A 190 -23.86 -15.68 4.15
N GLY A 191 -23.93 -15.80 2.82
CA GLY A 191 -23.93 -14.65 1.92
C GLY A 191 -22.71 -13.74 2.10
N ILE A 192 -22.96 -12.45 2.09
CA ILE A 192 -21.91 -11.41 2.17
C ILE A 192 -21.18 -11.39 3.53
N PHE A 193 -21.88 -11.74 4.61
CA PHE A 193 -21.29 -11.90 5.93
C PHE A 193 -20.22 -13.00 5.94
N GLY A 194 -20.51 -14.13 5.26
CA GLY A 194 -19.58 -15.25 5.12
C GLY A 194 -18.28 -14.84 4.43
N ALA A 195 -18.34 -14.09 3.34
CA ALA A 195 -17.18 -13.59 2.62
C ALA A 195 -16.31 -12.66 3.49
N ALA A 196 -16.96 -11.72 4.22
CA ALA A 196 -16.23 -10.85 5.15
C ALA A 196 -15.54 -11.64 6.27
N MET A 197 -16.23 -12.63 6.86
CA MET A 197 -15.67 -13.50 7.90
C MET A 197 -14.50 -14.35 7.39
N ALA A 198 -14.59 -14.88 6.17
CA ALA A 198 -13.50 -15.63 5.54
C ALA A 198 -12.23 -14.77 5.44
N SER A 199 -12.38 -13.53 5.00
CA SER A 199 -11.28 -12.57 4.90
C SER A 199 -10.64 -12.27 6.26
N VAL A 200 -11.42 -12.04 7.30
CA VAL A 200 -10.94 -11.77 8.67
C VAL A 200 -10.21 -12.98 9.25
N LEU A 201 -10.76 -14.19 9.08
CA LEU A 201 -10.15 -15.44 9.57
C LEU A 201 -8.84 -15.76 8.83
N ALA A 202 -8.81 -15.56 7.52
CA ALA A 202 -7.58 -15.73 6.72
C ALA A 202 -6.47 -14.80 7.20
N GLN A 203 -6.79 -13.55 7.52
CA GLN A 203 -5.83 -12.59 8.08
C GLN A 203 -5.38 -12.96 9.49
N LEU A 204 -6.27 -13.53 10.33
CA LEU A 204 -5.90 -14.04 11.65
C LEU A 204 -4.85 -15.14 11.55
N VAL A 205 -5.04 -16.11 10.66
CA VAL A 205 -4.08 -17.21 10.44
C VAL A 205 -2.74 -16.65 9.93
N SER A 206 -2.77 -15.68 9.05
CA SER A 206 -1.56 -15.00 8.56
C SER A 206 -0.83 -14.23 9.65
N PHE A 207 -1.57 -13.54 10.52
CA PHE A 207 -0.99 -12.90 11.70
C PHE A 207 -0.30 -13.93 12.60
N LEU A 208 -0.98 -15.03 12.94
CA LEU A 208 -0.43 -16.09 13.79
C LEU A 208 0.83 -16.69 13.17
N PHE A 209 0.83 -16.94 11.86
CA PHE A 209 2.01 -17.45 11.14
C PHE A 209 3.18 -16.46 11.25
N CYS A 210 2.96 -15.17 10.96
CA CYS A 210 4.00 -14.14 11.09
C CYS A 210 4.49 -13.99 12.54
N PHE A 211 3.58 -13.99 13.51
CA PHE A 211 3.90 -13.88 14.94
C PHE A 211 4.76 -15.03 15.42
N LEU A 212 4.43 -16.27 15.06
CA LEU A 212 5.23 -17.45 15.40
C LEU A 212 6.63 -17.39 14.80
N LYS A 213 6.76 -16.80 13.59
CA LYS A 213 8.07 -16.58 12.96
C LYS A 213 8.88 -15.51 13.68
N ILE A 214 8.27 -14.40 14.10
CA ILE A 214 8.93 -13.34 14.86
C ILE A 214 9.47 -13.88 16.17
N ARG A 215 8.71 -14.69 16.91
CA ARG A 215 9.15 -15.30 18.17
C ARG A 215 10.36 -16.24 18.04
N ARG A 216 10.66 -16.71 16.82
CA ARG A 216 11.80 -17.57 16.53
C ARG A 216 13.04 -16.79 16.08
N ILE A 217 12.97 -15.47 15.97
CA ILE A 217 14.13 -14.63 15.63
C ILE A 217 14.99 -14.49 16.88
N GLU A 218 16.26 -14.82 16.77
CA GLU A 218 17.25 -14.84 17.84
C GLU A 218 17.35 -13.52 18.63
N TYR A 219 17.13 -12.39 17.95
CA TYR A 219 17.28 -11.05 18.55
C TYR A 219 15.99 -10.51 19.18
N VAL A 220 14.87 -11.23 19.06
CA VAL A 220 13.57 -10.80 19.59
C VAL A 220 13.32 -11.45 20.94
N HIS A 221 13.63 -10.70 22.00
CA HIS A 221 13.39 -11.10 23.39
C HIS A 221 12.69 -9.95 24.11
N ILE A 222 11.36 -10.04 24.24
CA ILE A 222 10.54 -9.01 24.90
C ILE A 222 10.34 -9.42 26.35
N GLU A 223 11.02 -8.72 27.25
CA GLU A 223 10.87 -8.88 28.71
C GLU A 223 9.60 -8.18 29.21
N GLY A 224 9.08 -8.62 30.35
CA GLY A 224 7.88 -8.03 30.97
C GLY A 224 8.00 -6.52 31.22
N THR A 225 9.19 -6.05 31.58
CA THR A 225 9.50 -4.62 31.78
C THR A 225 9.39 -3.77 30.51
N MET A 226 9.50 -4.38 29.33
CA MET A 226 9.39 -3.67 28.05
C MET A 226 7.95 -3.32 27.67
N TRP A 227 6.96 -3.92 28.32
CA TRP A 227 5.54 -3.59 28.13
C TRP A 227 5.09 -2.35 28.91
N VAL A 228 5.92 -1.86 29.84
CA VAL A 228 5.60 -0.61 30.53
C VAL A 228 5.68 0.55 29.53
N PRO A 229 4.61 1.37 29.39
CA PRO A 229 4.58 2.46 28.42
C PRO A 229 5.72 3.47 28.63
N ASP A 230 6.52 3.66 27.61
CA ASP A 230 7.51 4.72 27.49
C ASP A 230 6.92 5.85 26.65
N TRP A 231 6.34 6.84 27.32
CA TRP A 231 5.63 7.93 26.68
C TRP A 231 6.49 8.76 25.73
N LYS A 232 7.80 8.83 25.98
CA LYS A 232 8.73 9.51 25.06
C LYS A 232 8.83 8.74 23.76
N LEU A 233 9.07 7.44 23.83
CA LEU A 233 9.15 6.57 22.65
C LEU A 233 7.80 6.48 21.93
N VAL A 234 6.69 6.36 22.69
CA VAL A 234 5.33 6.37 22.12
C VAL A 234 5.08 7.64 21.32
N LYS A 235 5.43 8.81 21.87
CA LYS A 235 5.31 10.09 21.18
C LYS A 235 6.17 10.13 19.91
N GLU A 236 7.40 9.65 19.95
CA GLU A 236 8.31 9.59 18.79
C GLU A 236 7.71 8.72 17.68
N LEU A 237 7.21 7.53 18.01
CA LEU A 237 6.58 6.61 17.06
C LEU A 237 5.33 7.23 16.43
N ILE A 238 4.47 7.85 17.21
CA ILE A 238 3.24 8.51 16.73
C ILE A 238 3.59 9.68 15.81
N LEU A 239 4.48 10.58 16.24
CA LEU A 239 4.87 11.75 15.46
C LEU A 239 5.56 11.37 14.14
N PHE A 240 6.18 10.20 14.09
CA PHE A 240 6.77 9.69 12.87
C PHE A 240 5.78 8.95 11.98
N GLY A 241 4.88 8.14 12.54
CA GLY A 241 3.91 7.34 11.81
C GLY A 241 2.74 8.15 11.23
N ILE A 242 2.26 9.16 11.98
CA ILE A 242 1.14 10.00 11.55
C ILE A 242 1.38 10.67 10.18
N PRO A 243 2.52 11.31 9.89
CA PRO A 243 2.76 11.89 8.56
C PRO A 243 2.64 10.89 7.42
N ILE A 244 3.06 9.63 7.63
CA ILE A 244 2.97 8.57 6.62
C ILE A 244 1.51 8.15 6.41
N ALA A 245 0.75 8.01 7.50
CA ALA A 245 -0.68 7.71 7.43
C ALA A 245 -1.47 8.84 6.74
N ILE A 246 -1.21 10.09 7.10
CA ILE A 246 -1.82 11.27 6.47
C ILE A 246 -1.47 11.32 4.97
N GLN A 247 -0.21 11.08 4.60
CA GLN A 247 0.18 10.99 3.19
C GLN A 247 -0.71 10.02 2.42
N ASN A 248 -0.89 8.80 2.94
CA ASN A 248 -1.68 7.77 2.28
C ASN A 248 -3.16 8.18 2.14
N ILE A 249 -3.75 8.77 3.19
CA ILE A 249 -5.13 9.26 3.18
C ILE A 249 -5.30 10.38 2.14
N ILE A 250 -4.36 11.32 2.08
CA ILE A 250 -4.40 12.46 1.15
C ILE A 250 -4.29 11.98 -0.31
N ILE A 251 -3.42 11.03 -0.58
CA ILE A 251 -3.27 10.44 -1.92
C ILE A 251 -4.58 9.78 -2.36
N ALA A 252 -5.21 9.02 -1.45
CA ALA A 252 -6.52 8.41 -1.69
C ALA A 252 -7.61 9.44 -1.99
N PHE A 253 -7.68 10.48 -1.16
CA PHE A 253 -8.65 11.56 -1.33
C PHE A 253 -8.44 12.29 -2.67
N GLY A 254 -7.19 12.52 -3.07
CA GLY A 254 -6.86 13.07 -4.39
C GLY A 254 -7.37 12.20 -5.54
N GLY A 255 -7.26 10.88 -5.41
CA GLY A 255 -7.79 9.91 -6.38
C GLY A 255 -9.32 9.99 -6.49
N ILE A 256 -10.03 10.08 -5.37
CA ILE A 256 -11.51 10.23 -5.34
C ILE A 256 -11.94 11.53 -6.04
N LEU A 257 -11.27 12.64 -5.78
CA LEU A 257 -11.57 13.92 -6.43
C LEU A 257 -11.32 13.88 -7.94
N LEU A 258 -10.24 13.24 -8.36
CA LEU A 258 -9.95 13.06 -9.78
C LEU A 258 -11.02 12.18 -10.44
N GLN A 259 -11.39 11.05 -9.81
CA GLN A 259 -12.44 10.15 -10.31
C GLN A 259 -13.78 10.86 -10.47
N SER A 260 -14.12 11.80 -9.57
CA SER A 260 -15.37 12.58 -9.72
C SER A 260 -15.39 13.41 -11.01
N SER A 261 -14.24 13.94 -11.43
CA SER A 261 -14.12 14.70 -12.68
C SER A 261 -14.08 13.79 -13.92
N VAL A 262 -13.51 12.58 -13.79
CA VAL A 262 -13.55 11.54 -14.81
C VAL A 262 -14.99 11.10 -15.09
N ASN A 263 -15.79 10.92 -14.05
CA ASN A 263 -17.19 10.48 -14.19
C ASN A 263 -18.06 11.47 -14.98
N LEU A 264 -17.69 12.74 -15.04
CA LEU A 264 -18.38 13.75 -15.83
C LEU A 264 -18.11 13.65 -17.35
N GLN A 265 -17.11 12.85 -17.77
CA GLN A 265 -16.74 12.71 -19.19
C GLN A 265 -17.58 11.67 -19.96
N GLY A 266 -18.50 11.00 -19.28
CA GLY A 266 -19.36 9.97 -19.88
C GLY A 266 -18.83 8.54 -19.76
N SER A 267 -19.71 7.57 -19.94
CA SER A 267 -19.46 6.15 -19.62
C SER A 267 -18.32 5.52 -20.43
N ILE A 268 -18.18 5.87 -21.71
CA ILE A 268 -17.12 5.34 -22.59
C ILE A 268 -15.74 5.79 -22.09
N PHE A 269 -15.60 7.07 -21.75
CA PHE A 269 -14.36 7.61 -21.19
C PHE A 269 -14.03 6.95 -19.84
N VAL A 270 -15.02 6.82 -18.96
CA VAL A 270 -14.87 6.17 -17.63
C VAL A 270 -14.41 4.72 -17.80
N ALA A 271 -14.97 3.97 -18.77
CA ALA A 271 -14.57 2.59 -19.04
C ALA A 271 -13.09 2.48 -19.41
N GLY A 272 -12.63 3.28 -20.38
CA GLY A 272 -11.21 3.32 -20.79
C GLY A 272 -10.27 3.75 -19.66
N TYR A 273 -10.66 4.79 -18.90
CA TYR A 273 -9.91 5.28 -17.74
C TYR A 273 -9.79 4.20 -16.65
N THR A 274 -10.90 3.54 -16.33
CA THR A 274 -10.93 2.49 -15.28
C THR A 274 -10.10 1.27 -15.68
N ALA A 275 -10.19 0.82 -16.94
CA ALA A 275 -9.36 -0.27 -17.45
C ALA A 275 -7.87 0.05 -17.30
N THR A 276 -7.47 1.29 -17.63
CA THR A 276 -6.09 1.76 -17.45
C THR A 276 -5.67 1.73 -15.98
N ASN A 277 -6.53 2.17 -15.07
CA ASN A 277 -6.21 2.16 -13.63
C ASN A 277 -6.03 0.74 -13.07
N LYS A 278 -6.71 -0.28 -13.62
CA LYS A 278 -6.46 -1.69 -13.26
C LYS A 278 -5.05 -2.13 -13.68
N VAL A 279 -4.61 -1.75 -14.88
CA VAL A 279 -3.24 -2.02 -15.33
C VAL A 279 -2.24 -1.24 -14.50
N TYR A 280 -2.49 0.06 -14.23
CA TYR A 280 -1.64 0.91 -13.40
C TYR A 280 -1.42 0.34 -12.01
N GLY A 281 -2.46 -0.15 -11.32
CA GLY A 281 -2.33 -0.77 -10.01
C GLY A 281 -1.33 -1.93 -9.96
N LEU A 282 -1.25 -2.73 -11.03
CA LEU A 282 -0.23 -3.78 -11.14
C LEU A 282 1.18 -3.21 -11.30
N LEU A 283 1.33 -2.12 -12.05
CA LEU A 283 2.63 -1.46 -12.24
C LEU A 283 3.13 -0.79 -10.95
N GLU A 284 2.23 -0.17 -10.20
CA GLU A 284 2.52 0.47 -8.92
C GLU A 284 2.97 -0.53 -7.84
N CYS A 285 2.47 -1.78 -7.88
CA CYS A 285 2.88 -2.83 -6.94
C CYS A 285 4.40 -3.03 -6.87
N SER A 286 5.07 -2.93 -8.01
CA SER A 286 6.53 -3.09 -8.07
C SER A 286 7.28 -1.87 -7.56
N ALA A 287 6.77 -0.66 -7.79
CA ALA A 287 7.34 0.59 -7.28
C ALA A 287 7.28 0.67 -5.75
N THR A 288 6.11 0.36 -5.18
CA THR A 288 5.89 0.32 -3.73
C THR A 288 6.75 -0.72 -3.04
N ALA A 289 6.83 -1.94 -3.58
CA ALA A 289 7.66 -3.01 -3.05
C ALA A 289 9.16 -2.64 -3.02
N LEU A 290 9.65 -2.01 -4.10
CA LEU A 290 11.03 -1.52 -4.16
C LEU A 290 11.26 -0.39 -3.14
N GLY A 291 10.30 0.51 -2.99
CA GLY A 291 10.32 1.56 -1.97
C GLY A 291 10.51 1.00 -0.57
N VAL A 292 9.69 0.00 -0.19
CA VAL A 292 9.79 -0.67 1.12
C VAL A 292 11.12 -1.40 1.29
N ALA A 293 11.62 -2.05 0.23
CA ALA A 293 12.93 -2.71 0.27
C ALA A 293 14.06 -1.70 0.52
N CYS A 294 14.00 -0.55 -0.12
CA CYS A 294 14.93 0.54 0.12
C CYS A 294 14.80 1.11 1.53
N CYS A 295 13.58 1.32 2.04
CA CYS A 295 13.38 1.80 3.41
C CYS A 295 14.13 0.93 4.42
N THR A 296 13.98 -0.39 4.35
CA THR A 296 14.67 -1.33 5.25
C THR A 296 16.20 -1.26 5.10
N PHE A 297 16.70 -1.29 3.85
CA PHE A 297 18.14 -1.19 3.60
C PHE A 297 18.73 0.11 4.14
N PHE A 298 18.08 1.24 3.83
CA PHE A 298 18.57 2.54 4.25
C PHE A 298 18.44 2.74 5.76
N ALA A 299 17.34 2.30 6.40
CA ALA A 299 17.16 2.42 7.85
C ALA A 299 18.20 1.62 8.64
N GLN A 300 18.50 0.37 8.23
CA GLN A 300 19.55 -0.43 8.86
C GLN A 300 20.94 0.22 8.72
N ASN A 301 21.28 0.72 7.53
CA ASN A 301 22.59 1.35 7.29
C ASN A 301 22.69 2.73 7.95
N TYR A 302 21.59 3.49 8.02
CA TYR A 302 21.51 4.76 8.73
C TYR A 302 21.73 4.55 10.23
N GLY A 303 21.03 3.59 10.83
CA GLY A 303 21.23 3.21 12.22
C GLY A 303 22.65 2.73 12.51
N ALA A 304 23.27 1.99 11.60
CA ALA A 304 24.66 1.53 11.73
C ALA A 304 25.70 2.64 11.53
N GLY A 305 25.31 3.88 11.19
CA GLY A 305 26.22 4.98 10.87
C GLY A 305 27.04 4.77 9.59
N LYS A 306 26.61 3.86 8.69
CA LYS A 306 27.34 3.51 7.47
C LYS A 306 26.97 4.44 6.30
N PHE A 307 27.32 5.71 6.39
CA PHE A 307 26.93 6.74 5.43
C PHE A 307 27.46 6.51 4.02
N ASP A 308 28.68 5.97 3.88
CA ASP A 308 29.22 5.60 2.56
C ASP A 308 28.34 4.55 1.87
N ARG A 309 27.80 3.60 2.65
CA ARG A 309 26.86 2.59 2.12
C ARG A 309 25.53 3.20 1.72
N LEU A 310 25.06 4.24 2.39
CA LEU A 310 23.85 4.97 1.96
C LEU A 310 24.09 5.62 0.60
N ASN A 311 25.23 6.27 0.39
CA ASN A 311 25.59 6.87 -0.91
C ASN A 311 25.70 5.81 -2.02
N GLN A 312 26.41 4.71 -1.74
CA GLN A 312 26.55 3.60 -2.68
C GLN A 312 25.19 2.95 -2.97
N GLY A 313 24.40 2.68 -1.92
CA GLY A 313 23.05 2.13 -2.02
C GLY A 313 22.13 2.99 -2.88
N MET A 314 22.15 4.33 -2.69
CA MET A 314 21.32 5.24 -3.50
C MET A 314 21.69 5.20 -4.98
N LYS A 315 22.98 5.24 -5.32
CA LYS A 315 23.44 5.15 -6.72
C LYS A 315 22.99 3.82 -7.37
N ILE A 316 23.08 2.73 -6.62
CA ILE A 316 22.65 1.38 -7.07
C ILE A 316 21.13 1.32 -7.21
N THR A 317 20.39 1.82 -6.21
CA THR A 317 18.93 1.87 -6.23
C THR A 317 18.40 2.64 -7.43
N LEU A 318 18.97 3.83 -7.71
CA LEU A 318 18.56 4.64 -8.86
C LEU A 318 18.79 3.89 -10.18
N LYS A 319 19.90 3.18 -10.33
CA LYS A 319 20.15 2.33 -11.53
C LYS A 319 19.13 1.21 -11.66
N ILE A 320 18.85 0.49 -10.56
CA ILE A 320 17.86 -0.61 -10.54
C ILE A 320 16.47 -0.06 -10.93
N VAL A 321 16.06 1.03 -10.31
CA VAL A 321 14.75 1.67 -10.51
C VAL A 321 14.57 2.12 -11.96
N VAL A 322 15.55 2.84 -12.50
CA VAL A 322 15.47 3.31 -13.89
C VAL A 322 15.45 2.12 -14.87
N ALA A 323 16.32 1.12 -14.66
CA ALA A 323 16.34 -0.08 -15.51
C ALA A 323 15.01 -0.82 -15.43
N MET A 324 14.45 -1.03 -14.24
CA MET A 324 13.15 -1.69 -14.05
C MET A 324 12.01 -0.89 -14.66
N ALA A 325 11.96 0.43 -14.44
CA ALA A 325 10.93 1.28 -15.01
C ALA A 325 10.97 1.29 -16.55
N LEU A 326 12.16 1.37 -17.14
CA LEU A 326 12.34 1.31 -18.61
C LEU A 326 11.96 -0.05 -19.17
N THR A 327 12.30 -1.14 -18.50
CA THR A 327 11.91 -2.50 -18.89
C THR A 327 10.38 -2.66 -18.87
N VAL A 328 9.73 -2.26 -17.77
CA VAL A 328 8.27 -2.31 -17.63
C VAL A 328 7.61 -1.40 -18.66
N MET A 329 8.14 -0.17 -18.84
CA MET A 329 7.67 0.77 -19.86
C MET A 329 7.69 0.14 -21.25
N SER A 330 8.81 -0.48 -21.64
CA SER A 330 8.96 -1.09 -22.97
C SER A 330 7.97 -2.24 -23.17
N ILE A 331 7.80 -3.12 -22.18
CA ILE A 331 6.85 -4.23 -22.24
C ILE A 331 5.42 -3.71 -22.37
N VAL A 332 5.03 -2.75 -21.54
CA VAL A 332 3.66 -2.23 -21.53
C VAL A 332 3.36 -1.41 -22.78
N LEU A 333 4.32 -0.61 -23.31
CA LEU A 333 4.12 0.12 -24.56
C LEU A 333 3.83 -0.80 -25.74
N VAL A 334 4.49 -1.97 -25.81
CA VAL A 334 4.22 -2.95 -26.86
C VAL A 334 2.89 -3.67 -26.63
N SER A 335 2.57 -4.02 -25.38
CA SER A 335 1.40 -4.85 -25.05
C SER A 335 0.16 -4.07 -24.63
N ARG A 336 0.20 -2.73 -24.56
CA ARG A 336 -0.86 -1.88 -23.99
C ARG A 336 -2.26 -2.17 -24.52
N ARG A 337 -2.40 -2.41 -25.83
CA ARG A 337 -3.69 -2.70 -26.45
C ARG A 337 -4.24 -4.05 -25.99
N TYR A 338 -3.39 -5.07 -25.96
CA TYR A 338 -3.76 -6.41 -25.48
C TYR A 338 -4.08 -6.43 -23.99
N LEU A 339 -3.31 -5.70 -23.17
CA LEU A 339 -3.57 -5.59 -21.73
C LEU A 339 -4.92 -4.96 -21.43
N LEU A 340 -5.30 -3.92 -22.17
CA LEU A 340 -6.58 -3.25 -21.98
C LEU A 340 -7.76 -4.08 -22.51
N GLN A 341 -7.57 -4.88 -23.56
CA GLN A 341 -8.59 -5.81 -24.07
C GLN A 341 -8.95 -6.92 -23.08
N LEU A 342 -8.11 -7.19 -22.05
CA LEU A 342 -8.48 -8.09 -20.98
C LEU A 342 -9.62 -7.53 -20.09
N PHE A 343 -9.81 -6.22 -20.10
CA PHE A 343 -10.79 -5.51 -19.27
C PHE A 343 -11.93 -4.89 -20.07
N LEU A 344 -11.76 -4.72 -21.38
CA LEU A 344 -12.71 -4.05 -22.28
C LEU A 344 -13.20 -4.99 -23.36
N ASN A 345 -14.52 -5.12 -23.47
CA ASN A 345 -15.14 -5.88 -24.56
C ASN A 345 -15.25 -4.96 -25.80
N THR A 346 -14.37 -5.17 -26.78
CA THR A 346 -14.33 -4.37 -28.02
C THR A 346 -15.44 -4.70 -29.00
N SER A 347 -16.22 -5.75 -28.78
CA SER A 347 -17.37 -6.13 -29.64
C SER A 347 -18.65 -5.37 -29.28
N GLU A 348 -18.70 -4.69 -28.14
CA GLU A 348 -19.85 -3.88 -27.73
C GLU A 348 -19.79 -2.44 -28.30
N ALA A 349 -20.95 -1.80 -28.41
CA ALA A 349 -21.05 -0.41 -28.82
C ALA A 349 -20.26 0.51 -27.86
N GLY A 350 -19.35 1.32 -28.40
CA GLY A 350 -18.45 2.16 -27.61
C GLY A 350 -17.19 1.45 -27.10
N GLY A 351 -17.08 0.13 -27.27
CA GLY A 351 -15.90 -0.66 -26.85
C GLY A 351 -14.59 -0.23 -27.52
N PRO A 352 -14.54 -0.03 -28.84
CA PRO A 352 -13.35 0.47 -29.54
C PRO A 352 -12.92 1.86 -29.05
N GLU A 353 -13.86 2.78 -28.81
CA GLU A 353 -13.60 4.15 -28.33
C GLU A 353 -13.07 4.13 -26.88
N ALA A 354 -13.63 3.28 -26.01
CA ALA A 354 -13.13 3.07 -24.65
C ALA A 354 -11.71 2.50 -24.68
N LEU A 355 -11.40 1.57 -25.60
CA LEU A 355 -10.06 1.03 -25.79
C LEU A 355 -9.07 2.11 -26.21
N ASP A 356 -9.42 2.95 -27.19
CA ASP A 356 -8.54 4.02 -27.66
C ASP A 356 -8.30 5.09 -26.59
N THR A 357 -9.33 5.43 -25.79
CA THR A 357 -9.23 6.28 -24.59
C THR A 357 -8.24 5.66 -23.59
N GLY A 358 -8.39 4.38 -23.28
CA GLY A 358 -7.49 3.66 -22.37
C GLY A 358 -6.06 3.57 -22.88
N VAL A 359 -5.87 3.29 -24.18
CA VAL A 359 -4.54 3.24 -24.81
C VAL A 359 -3.85 4.59 -24.74
N ARG A 360 -4.57 5.68 -24.99
CA ARG A 360 -4.03 7.05 -24.89
C ARG A 360 -3.59 7.36 -23.46
N TYR A 361 -4.46 7.12 -22.49
CA TYR A 361 -4.16 7.35 -21.07
C TYR A 361 -2.99 6.49 -20.59
N LEU A 362 -3.01 5.18 -20.86
CA LEU A 362 -1.93 4.28 -20.46
C LEU A 362 -0.60 4.68 -21.10
N THR A 363 -0.60 5.13 -22.35
CA THR A 363 0.62 5.59 -23.03
C THR A 363 1.22 6.81 -22.34
N ILE A 364 0.39 7.78 -21.94
CA ILE A 364 0.86 8.95 -21.19
C ILE A 364 1.44 8.52 -19.85
N MET A 365 0.70 7.72 -19.06
CA MET A 365 1.15 7.28 -17.74
C MET A 365 2.48 6.52 -17.79
N ILE A 366 2.63 5.61 -18.76
CA ILE A 366 3.79 4.72 -18.83
C ILE A 366 5.08 5.47 -19.18
N VAL A 367 5.00 6.54 -19.97
CA VAL A 367 6.16 7.39 -20.29
C VAL A 367 6.73 8.05 -19.02
N PHE A 368 5.86 8.37 -18.06
CA PHE A 368 6.26 8.99 -16.78
C PHE A 368 6.48 7.96 -15.66
N LEU A 369 6.46 6.67 -15.96
CA LEU A 369 6.62 5.60 -14.96
C LEU A 369 7.92 5.72 -14.15
N VAL A 370 9.00 6.20 -14.76
CA VAL A 370 10.28 6.46 -14.06
C VAL A 370 10.08 7.43 -12.90
N ILE A 371 9.26 8.47 -13.08
CA ILE A 371 8.97 9.47 -12.03
C ILE A 371 8.21 8.82 -10.87
N LEU A 372 7.21 7.98 -11.16
CA LEU A 372 6.49 7.22 -10.14
C LEU A 372 7.43 6.35 -9.31
N TYR A 373 8.32 5.63 -9.92
CA TYR A 373 9.26 4.78 -9.21
C TYR A 373 10.24 5.60 -8.35
N LEU A 374 10.75 6.72 -8.88
CA LEU A 374 11.63 7.61 -8.14
C LEU A 374 10.96 8.20 -6.90
N ILE A 375 9.68 8.60 -7.00
CA ILE A 375 8.93 9.14 -5.85
C ILE A 375 8.88 8.12 -4.71
N HIS A 376 8.56 6.85 -5.01
CA HIS A 376 8.52 5.79 -3.99
C HIS A 376 9.89 5.60 -3.34
N ILE A 377 10.99 5.69 -4.10
CA ILE A 377 12.33 5.58 -3.54
C ILE A 377 12.66 6.76 -2.62
N PHE A 378 12.52 7.99 -3.09
CA PHE A 378 12.89 9.16 -2.30
C PHE A 378 12.03 9.30 -1.03
N ARG A 379 10.71 8.99 -1.10
CA ARG A 379 9.85 8.93 0.08
C ARG A 379 10.36 7.94 1.12
N ASN A 380 10.60 6.71 0.70
CA ASN A 380 11.03 5.64 1.60
C ASN A 380 12.45 5.86 2.13
N VAL A 381 13.35 6.45 1.35
CA VAL A 381 14.69 6.82 1.82
C VAL A 381 14.63 7.95 2.86
N LEU A 382 13.81 8.98 2.65
CA LEU A 382 13.61 10.03 3.65
C LEU A 382 13.00 9.47 4.94
N GLN A 383 12.02 8.56 4.85
CA GLN A 383 11.48 7.85 6.01
C GLN A 383 12.58 7.07 6.72
N ALA A 384 13.42 6.34 6.00
CA ALA A 384 14.56 5.62 6.57
C ALA A 384 15.57 6.53 7.29
N MET A 385 15.68 7.79 6.85
CA MET A 385 16.50 8.83 7.48
C MET A 385 15.74 9.66 8.52
N GLU A 386 14.62 9.14 9.06
CA GLU A 386 13.78 9.77 10.08
C GLU A 386 13.06 11.07 9.67
N ASN A 387 12.85 11.28 8.37
CA ASN A 387 12.19 12.46 7.83
C ASN A 387 10.84 12.12 7.16
N SER A 388 9.86 11.62 7.94
CA SER A 388 8.52 11.28 7.44
C SER A 388 7.69 12.52 7.06
N PHE A 389 8.01 13.70 7.60
CA PHE A 389 7.30 14.96 7.30
C PHE A 389 7.28 15.27 5.80
N TRP A 390 8.40 15.12 5.09
CA TRP A 390 8.47 15.40 3.67
C TRP A 390 7.68 14.41 2.82
N SER A 391 7.48 13.18 3.32
CA SER A 391 6.56 12.23 2.70
C SER A 391 5.13 12.75 2.72
N MET A 392 4.68 13.31 3.85
CA MET A 392 3.36 13.95 3.96
C MET A 392 3.25 15.17 3.03
N VAL A 393 4.25 16.05 3.00
CA VAL A 393 4.28 17.22 2.11
C VAL A 393 4.13 16.79 0.65
N SER A 394 4.79 15.68 0.24
CA SER A 394 4.64 15.17 -1.12
C SER A 394 3.23 14.67 -1.42
N GLY A 395 2.51 14.11 -0.44
CA GLY A 395 1.10 13.76 -0.58
C GLY A 395 0.20 14.98 -0.83
N PHE A 396 0.44 16.07 -0.09
CA PHE A 396 -0.26 17.34 -0.35
C PHE A 396 0.05 17.90 -1.75
N ALA A 397 1.30 17.82 -2.20
CA ALA A 397 1.67 18.25 -3.55
C ALA A 397 0.92 17.45 -4.63
N GLU A 398 0.80 16.12 -4.46
CA GLU A 398 -0.04 15.31 -5.37
C GLU A 398 -1.50 15.75 -5.37
N LEU A 399 -2.09 15.97 -4.19
CA LEU A 399 -3.46 16.42 -4.08
C LEU A 399 -3.68 17.75 -4.80
N ILE A 400 -2.82 18.74 -4.54
CA ILE A 400 -2.90 20.07 -5.16
C ILE A 400 -2.79 19.96 -6.68
N CYS A 401 -1.82 19.17 -7.19
CA CYS A 401 -1.66 18.96 -8.62
C CYS A 401 -2.90 18.29 -9.24
N ARG A 402 -3.43 17.22 -8.61
CA ARG A 402 -4.64 16.54 -9.11
C ARG A 402 -5.85 17.48 -9.13
N VAL A 403 -6.08 18.24 -8.07
CA VAL A 403 -7.18 19.23 -8.01
C VAL A 403 -7.00 20.30 -9.08
N PHE A 404 -5.80 20.85 -9.24
CA PHE A 404 -5.49 21.82 -10.27
C PHE A 404 -5.79 21.28 -11.67
N MET A 405 -5.31 20.08 -12.00
CA MET A 405 -5.53 19.45 -13.30
C MET A 405 -7.00 19.14 -13.55
N ALA A 406 -7.71 18.61 -12.54
CA ALA A 406 -9.11 18.21 -12.67
C ALA A 406 -10.11 19.36 -12.65
N LYS A 407 -9.77 20.53 -12.08
CA LYS A 407 -10.72 21.65 -11.91
C LYS A 407 -10.32 22.91 -12.66
N VAL A 408 -9.03 23.11 -12.94
CA VAL A 408 -8.54 24.33 -13.61
C VAL A 408 -8.02 24.00 -15.01
N ALA A 409 -7.04 23.11 -15.13
CA ALA A 409 -6.41 22.81 -16.41
C ALA A 409 -7.38 22.16 -17.41
N ILE A 410 -8.40 21.46 -16.93
CA ILE A 410 -9.45 20.87 -17.77
C ILE A 410 -10.16 21.91 -18.65
N HIS A 411 -10.27 23.16 -18.20
CA HIS A 411 -10.85 24.25 -18.98
C HIS A 411 -9.93 24.77 -20.09
N TRP A 412 -8.61 24.46 -20.03
CA TRP A 412 -7.62 24.91 -21.02
C TRP A 412 -7.30 23.85 -22.05
N ILE A 413 -7.14 22.59 -21.60
CA ILE A 413 -6.69 21.47 -22.44
C ILE A 413 -7.72 20.33 -22.51
N GLY A 414 -8.96 20.57 -22.05
CA GLY A 414 -10.03 19.57 -22.10
C GLY A 414 -9.76 18.32 -21.28
N SER A 415 -10.32 17.20 -21.69
CA SER A 415 -10.18 15.88 -21.02
C SER A 415 -8.74 15.36 -20.95
N ASP A 416 -7.83 15.89 -21.74
CA ASP A 416 -6.39 15.54 -21.66
C ASP A 416 -5.78 15.92 -20.32
N ALA A 417 -6.33 16.94 -19.65
CA ALA A 417 -5.94 17.30 -18.28
C ALA A 417 -6.05 16.10 -17.31
N LEU A 418 -7.08 15.26 -17.49
CA LEU A 418 -7.29 14.08 -16.65
C LEU A 418 -6.24 13.00 -16.90
N PHE A 419 -5.80 12.83 -18.15
CA PHE A 419 -4.73 11.88 -18.49
C PHE A 419 -3.35 12.31 -18.00
N ILE A 420 -3.08 13.61 -17.99
CA ILE A 420 -1.79 14.18 -17.56
C ILE A 420 -1.77 14.42 -16.04
N SER A 421 -2.90 14.32 -15.36
CA SER A 421 -3.05 14.63 -13.95
C SER A 421 -2.09 13.82 -13.06
N GLU A 422 -1.98 12.50 -13.28
CA GLU A 422 -1.07 11.63 -12.52
C GLU A 422 0.42 11.97 -12.78
N PRO A 423 0.92 12.09 -14.02
CA PRO A 423 2.27 12.55 -14.29
C PRO A 423 2.64 13.89 -13.63
N VAL A 424 1.73 14.87 -13.65
CA VAL A 424 1.97 16.17 -13.02
C VAL A 424 2.02 16.03 -11.50
N ALA A 425 1.10 15.25 -10.93
CA ALA A 425 1.08 14.98 -9.50
C ALA A 425 2.37 14.29 -9.02
N TRP A 426 2.83 13.27 -9.76
CA TRP A 426 4.09 12.59 -9.44
C TRP A 426 5.31 13.52 -9.55
N THR A 427 5.33 14.38 -10.58
CA THR A 427 6.44 15.34 -10.76
C THR A 427 6.48 16.33 -9.60
N GLY A 428 5.34 16.91 -9.22
CA GLY A 428 5.23 17.83 -8.08
C GLY A 428 5.68 17.17 -6.77
N ALA A 429 5.21 15.96 -6.52
CA ALA A 429 5.58 15.23 -5.33
C ALA A 429 7.06 14.79 -5.31
N LEU A 430 7.63 14.39 -6.48
CA LEU A 430 9.04 14.05 -6.57
C LEU A 430 9.92 15.24 -6.18
N LEU A 431 9.62 16.44 -6.65
CA LEU A 431 10.35 17.64 -6.28
C LEU A 431 10.31 17.88 -4.76
N CYS A 432 9.16 17.68 -4.13
CA CYS A 432 8.98 17.84 -2.67
C CYS A 432 9.77 16.85 -1.83
N VAL A 433 10.18 15.69 -2.36
CA VAL A 433 10.99 14.71 -1.62
C VAL A 433 12.46 14.72 -2.07
N MET A 434 12.74 15.01 -3.33
CA MET A 434 14.08 14.99 -3.86
C MET A 434 14.93 16.17 -3.34
N LEU A 435 14.36 17.38 -3.27
CA LEU A 435 15.07 18.56 -2.77
C LEU A 435 15.50 18.40 -1.29
N PRO A 436 14.59 18.01 -0.36
CA PRO A 436 14.97 17.71 1.02
C PRO A 436 16.01 16.59 1.13
N TYR A 437 15.87 15.51 0.33
CA TYR A 437 16.88 14.45 0.35
C TYR A 437 18.29 14.98 0.07
N PHE A 438 18.48 15.82 -0.95
CA PHE A 438 19.79 16.38 -1.25
C PHE A 438 20.28 17.36 -0.17
N TYR A 439 19.37 18.10 0.47
CA TYR A 439 19.68 18.95 1.61
C TYR A 439 20.19 18.13 2.81
N TYR A 440 19.43 17.12 3.23
CA TYR A 440 19.82 16.23 4.33
C TYR A 440 21.07 15.43 4.03
N LYS A 441 21.22 14.99 2.78
CA LYS A 441 22.43 14.32 2.33
C LYS A 441 23.66 15.18 2.59
N ARG A 442 23.66 16.46 2.22
CA ARG A 442 24.78 17.38 2.47
C ARG A 442 25.05 17.56 3.97
N LYS A 443 24.02 17.59 4.80
CA LYS A 443 24.14 17.82 6.25
C LYS A 443 24.65 16.59 7.01
N VAL A 444 24.32 15.37 6.56
CA VAL A 444 24.58 14.11 7.27
C VAL A 444 25.78 13.37 6.69
N LEU A 445 26.11 13.60 5.42
CA LEU A 445 27.11 12.82 4.68
C LEU A 445 28.36 13.65 4.31
N ASN A 446 28.38 14.94 4.59
CA ASN A 446 29.55 15.83 4.62
C ASN A 446 29.82 16.28 6.05
#